data_81ac97aea307a82ae07ebb3c82c9c943
#
_entry.id   81ac97aea307a82ae07ebb3c82c9c943
#
_cell.length_a   1.000
_cell.length_b   1.000
_cell.length_c   1.000
_cell.angle_alpha   90.00
_cell.angle_beta   90.00
_cell.angle_gamma   90.00
#
_symmetry.space_group_name_H-M   'P 1'
#
loop_
_entity.id
_entity.type
_entity.pdbx_description
1 polymer ?
#
loop_
_entity_poly.entity_id
_entity_poly.type
_entity_poly.pdbx_seq_one_letter_code
_entity_poly.pdbx_strand_id
1 'polypeptide(L)' 'MNDEARLETLEIKCAHLETALESLSDVVYRQQQALDKSLAMGRALAARVDELDSRGPGRSAEDERPPHY' A
#
# COMPACT_ATOMS: atom_id res chain seq x y z
N MET A 1 -25.94 17.52 -40.42
CA MET A 1 -25.59 17.06 -39.18
C MET A 1 -25.63 15.61 -39.09
N ASN A 2 -24.62 15.08 -38.64
CA ASN A 2 -24.45 13.66 -38.75
C ASN A 2 -24.49 13.01 -37.40
N ASP A 3 -25.69 12.58 -36.99
CA ASP A 3 -25.86 11.94 -35.72
C ASP A 3 -25.10 10.64 -35.61
N GLU A 4 -25.00 9.93 -36.72
CA GLU A 4 -24.26 8.67 -36.74
C GLU A 4 -22.79 8.88 -36.46
N ALA A 5 -22.21 9.93 -37.05
CA ALA A 5 -20.80 10.24 -36.82
C ALA A 5 -20.58 10.63 -35.36
N ARG A 6 -21.55 11.34 -34.80
CA ARG A 6 -21.43 11.75 -33.38
C ARG A 6 -21.52 10.54 -32.46
N LEU A 7 -22.43 9.62 -32.77
CA LEU A 7 -22.55 8.39 -31.98
C LEU A 7 -21.29 7.57 -32.10
N GLU A 8 -20.74 7.49 -33.29
CA GLU A 8 -19.50 6.76 -33.50
C GLU A 8 -18.37 7.33 -32.68
N THR A 9 -18.26 8.66 -32.69
CA THR A 9 -17.24 9.35 -31.89
C THR A 9 -17.39 9.05 -30.41
N LEU A 10 -18.65 9.08 -29.94
CA LEU A 10 -18.93 8.80 -28.55
C LEU A 10 -18.58 7.36 -28.18
N GLU A 11 -18.89 6.43 -29.09
CA GLU A 11 -18.58 5.03 -28.86
C GLU A 11 -17.07 4.82 -28.72
N ILE A 12 -16.31 5.50 -29.59
CA ILE A 12 -14.86 5.39 -29.54
C ILE A 12 -14.33 5.96 -28.22
N LYS A 13 -14.88 7.11 -27.82
CA LYS A 13 -14.46 7.71 -26.54
C LYS A 13 -14.81 6.82 -25.37
N CYS A 14 -15.99 6.20 -25.41
CA CYS A 14 -16.37 5.30 -24.34
C CYS A 14 -15.43 4.10 -24.25
N ALA A 15 -15.06 3.56 -25.40
CA ALA A 15 -14.14 2.44 -25.42
C ALA A 15 -12.80 2.81 -24.83
N HIS A 16 -12.31 4.01 -25.15
CA HIS A 16 -11.05 4.50 -24.59
C HIS A 16 -11.16 4.67 -23.08
N LEU A 17 -12.29 5.21 -22.63
CA LEU A 17 -12.50 5.41 -21.19
C LEU A 17 -12.59 4.09 -20.46
N GLU A 18 -13.24 3.11 -21.06
CA GLU A 18 -13.35 1.79 -20.45
C GLU A 18 -11.98 1.15 -20.29
N THR A 19 -11.15 1.26 -21.35
CA THR A 19 -9.80 0.74 -21.28
C THR A 19 -8.98 1.45 -20.20
N ALA A 20 -9.13 2.77 -20.13
CA ALA A 20 -8.42 3.54 -19.12
C ALA A 20 -8.86 3.15 -17.72
N LEU A 21 -10.15 2.89 -17.53
CA LEU A 21 -10.66 2.43 -16.24
C LEU A 21 -10.09 1.09 -15.84
N GLU A 22 -10.01 0.18 -16.80
CA GLU A 22 -9.45 -1.14 -16.53
C GLU A 22 -7.99 -1.02 -16.11
N SER A 23 -7.23 -0.18 -16.83
CA SER A 23 -5.83 0.03 -16.48
C SER A 23 -5.69 0.64 -15.10
N LEU A 24 -6.54 1.60 -14.80
CA LEU A 24 -6.51 2.25 -13.48
C LEU A 24 -6.88 1.27 -12.38
N SER A 25 -7.88 0.43 -12.63
CA SER A 25 -8.27 -0.58 -11.66
C SER A 25 -7.12 -1.53 -11.36
N ASP A 26 -6.37 -1.92 -12.40
CA ASP A 26 -5.21 -2.78 -12.21
C ASP A 26 -4.15 -2.10 -11.35
N VAL A 27 -3.92 -0.82 -11.62
CA VAL A 27 -2.93 -0.07 -10.85
C VAL A 27 -3.35 0.02 -9.40
N VAL A 28 -4.62 0.35 -9.16
CA VAL A 28 -5.13 0.45 -7.79
C VAL A 28 -5.00 -0.89 -7.07
N TYR A 29 -5.34 -1.97 -7.74
CA TYR A 29 -5.24 -3.29 -7.16
C TYR A 29 -3.80 -3.60 -6.74
N ARG A 30 -2.85 -3.33 -7.64
CA ARG A 30 -1.45 -3.58 -7.35
C ARG A 30 -0.94 -2.70 -6.21
N GLN A 31 -1.39 -1.46 -6.18
CA GLN A 31 -1.01 -0.56 -5.11
C GLN A 31 -1.56 -1.03 -3.78
N GLN A 32 -2.79 -1.53 -3.78
CA GLN A 32 -3.40 -2.04 -2.57
C GLN A 32 -2.61 -3.24 -2.05
N GLN A 33 -2.21 -4.12 -2.94
CA GLN A 33 -1.42 -5.29 -2.53
C GLN A 33 -0.06 -4.87 -1.98
N ALA A 34 0.58 -3.90 -2.62
CA ALA A 34 1.87 -3.42 -2.15
C ALA A 34 1.72 -2.76 -0.78
N LEU A 35 0.65 -2.00 -0.60
CA LEU A 35 0.40 -1.34 0.68
C LEU A 35 0.14 -2.37 1.78
N ASP A 36 -0.69 -3.36 1.49
CA ASP A 36 -0.99 -4.42 2.46
C ASP A 36 0.28 -5.14 2.89
N LYS A 37 1.14 -5.41 1.92
CA LYS A 37 2.41 -6.07 2.21
C LYS A 37 3.29 -5.19 3.08
N SER A 38 3.38 -3.91 2.75
CA SER A 38 4.18 -2.98 3.54
C SER A 38 3.66 -2.88 4.97
N LEU A 39 2.35 -2.83 5.13
CA LEU A 39 1.75 -2.77 6.46
C LEU A 39 2.06 -4.03 7.26
N ALA A 40 1.95 -5.18 6.62
CA ALA A 40 2.26 -6.44 7.29
C ALA A 40 3.71 -6.48 7.74
N MET A 41 4.61 -6.03 6.86
CA MET A 41 6.03 -5.99 7.20
C MET A 41 6.30 -5.01 8.32
N GLY A 42 5.61 -3.88 8.29
CA GLY A 42 5.75 -2.88 9.34
C GLY A 42 5.31 -3.41 10.69
N ARG A 43 4.20 -4.14 10.71
CA ARG A 43 3.71 -4.74 11.96
C ARG A 43 4.66 -5.79 12.48
N ALA A 44 5.19 -6.61 11.57
CA ALA A 44 6.16 -7.63 11.98
C ALA A 44 7.41 -6.99 12.55
N LEU A 45 7.86 -5.92 11.92
CA LEU A 45 9.05 -5.21 12.40
C LEU A 45 8.78 -4.58 13.74
N ALA A 46 7.63 -3.96 13.91
CA ALA A 46 7.25 -3.35 15.20
C ALA A 46 7.21 -4.39 16.29
N ALA A 47 6.69 -5.56 15.99
CA ALA A 47 6.64 -6.65 16.98
C ALA A 47 8.03 -7.08 17.38
N ARG A 48 8.95 -7.12 16.43
CA ARG A 48 10.33 -7.50 16.74
C ARG A 48 11.01 -6.44 17.58
N VAL A 49 10.75 -5.18 17.29
CA VAL A 49 11.30 -4.09 18.10
C VAL A 49 10.79 -4.19 19.53
N ASP A 50 9.48 -4.42 19.69
CA ASP A 50 8.89 -4.60 21.01
C ASP A 50 9.53 -5.75 21.74
N GLU A 51 9.76 -6.84 21.04
CA GLU A 51 10.38 -8.02 21.62
C GLU A 51 11.79 -7.71 22.11
N LEU A 52 12.53 -6.98 21.32
CA LEU A 52 13.90 -6.59 21.70
C LEU A 52 13.89 -5.66 22.88
N ASP A 53 12.94 -4.72 22.90
CA ASP A 53 12.81 -3.79 24.03
C ASP A 53 12.47 -4.53 25.31
N SER A 54 11.61 -5.53 25.22
CA SER A 54 11.22 -6.32 26.38
C SER A 54 12.38 -7.07 26.98
N ARG A 55 13.24 -7.56 26.12
CA ARG A 55 14.38 -8.32 26.59
C ARG A 55 15.48 -7.42 27.06
N GLY A 56 15.33 -6.27 26.67
CA GLY A 56 16.35 -5.33 26.74
C GLY A 56 17.07 -5.28 28.00
N PRO A 57 18.02 -4.84 27.99
CA PRO A 57 18.97 -4.73 28.88
C PRO A 57 18.59 -4.38 30.19
N GLY A 58 18.11 -4.57 29.77
CA GLY A 58 17.87 -4.51 30.37
C GLY A 58 17.49 -5.14 30.42
N ARG A 59 17.36 -5.21 30.17
CA ARG A 59 16.97 -5.77 30.13
C ARG A 59 17.35 -6.31 30.81
N SER A 60 17.84 -5.69 31.38
CA SER A 60 18.33 -5.76 32.14
C SER A 60 18.53 -5.33 32.71
N ALA A 61 18.41 -4.53 32.78
CA ALA A 61 18.56 -4.22 33.38
C ALA A 61 18.85 -4.00 33.69
N GLU A 62 18.89 -3.80 33.88
CA GLU A 62 19.20 -3.70 34.19
C GLU A 62 19.84 -3.59 33.96
N ASP A 63 19.92 -3.49 34.04
CA ASP A 63 20.50 -3.31 33.90
C ASP A 63 20.88 -2.81 33.38
N GLU A 64 20.76 -2.16 33.41
CA GLU A 64 20.86 -1.60 33.11
C GLU A 64 20.86 -0.92 32.65
N ARG A 65 20.79 -0.34 32.84
CA ARG A 65 20.63 0.44 32.62
C ARG A 65 20.86 1.25 32.25
N PRO A 66 21.09 1.67 32.34
CA PRO A 66 21.17 2.53 32.09
C PRO A 66 21.32 3.15 31.58
N PRO A 67 21.19 3.53 31.44
CA PRO A 67 21.08 4.13 31.01
C PRO A 67 21.07 4.49 30.18
N HIS A 68 20.65 4.95 29.90
CA HIS A 68 20.48 5.02 29.36
C HIS A 68 20.27 5.24 28.62
N TYR A 69 20.24 5.54 28.48
CA TYR A 69 20.00 5.59 28.17
C TYR A 69 19.79 5.77 28.01
#